data_e00b7f23e53c57712dc0f35748f93244
#
_entry.id   e00b7f23e53c57712dc0f35748f93244
#
_cell.length_a   1.000
_cell.length_b   1.000
_cell.length_c   1.000
_cell.angle_alpha   90.00
_cell.angle_beta   90.00
_cell.angle_gamma   90.00
#
_symmetry.space_group_name_H-M   'P 1'
#
loop_
_entity.id
_entity.type
_entity.pdbx_description
1 polymer ?
#
loop_
_entity_poly.entity_id
_entity_poly.type
_entity_poly.pdbx_seq_one_letter_code
_entity_poly.pdbx_strand_id
1 'polypeptide(L)'
;MALYHFSVKQVSRGKGQTVVNSAAYISGQKLYNDYYGQTHDYTKKSGVIFTEILTPEYVPKRLSDRETLWNEVEKVEKSKQAQLAYSFDIALQNELTLEENIELARAFCREQFVARGMIVDLAVHEGKSKNEDEPDNPHFHVLAPIRPFTEKGSWGNKQKREYVLDEDGNRIKDAKG
;
A
#
# COMPACT_ATOMS: atom_id res chain seq x y z
N MET A 1 -25.33 -5.56 -9.91
CA MET A 1 -25.34 -4.76 -8.64
C MET A 1 -23.91 -4.65 -8.16
N ALA A 2 -23.39 -3.43 -8.09
CA ALA A 2 -22.03 -3.20 -7.60
C ALA A 2 -21.92 -3.62 -6.14
N LEU A 3 -20.94 -4.47 -5.83
CA LEU A 3 -20.58 -4.81 -4.45
C LEU A 3 -19.74 -3.68 -3.89
N TYR A 4 -20.23 -3.00 -2.87
CA TYR A 4 -19.43 -2.01 -2.17
C TYR A 4 -18.58 -2.71 -1.09
N HIS A 5 -17.27 -2.61 -1.22
CA HIS A 5 -16.35 -3.02 -0.17
C HIS A 5 -15.18 -2.04 -0.11
N PHE A 6 -14.91 -1.56 1.09
CA PHE A 6 -13.73 -0.73 1.35
C PHE A 6 -13.21 -1.05 2.75
N SER A 7 -12.03 -1.62 2.84
CA SER A 7 -11.39 -1.89 4.12
C SER A 7 -9.97 -1.35 4.17
N VAL A 8 -9.57 -0.90 5.37
CA VAL A 8 -8.20 -0.43 5.65
C VAL A 8 -7.65 -1.16 6.85
N LYS A 9 -6.45 -1.70 6.70
CA LYS A 9 -5.72 -2.39 7.77
C LYS A 9 -4.30 -1.87 7.84
N GLN A 10 -3.66 -2.01 8.99
CA GLN A 10 -2.24 -1.76 9.14
C GLN A 10 -1.48 -3.07 9.20
N VAL A 11 -0.44 -3.19 8.39
CA VAL A 11 0.57 -4.24 8.52
C VAL A 11 1.51 -3.85 9.64
N SER A 12 1.58 -4.67 10.69
CA SER A 12 2.36 -4.36 11.89
C SER A 12 3.26 -5.53 12.28
N ARG A 13 4.54 -5.23 12.47
CA ARG A 13 5.53 -6.20 12.97
C ARG A 13 5.16 -6.72 14.35
N GLY A 14 4.62 -5.86 15.23
CA GLY A 14 4.16 -6.25 16.57
C GLY A 14 3.04 -7.26 16.59
N LYS A 15 2.33 -7.44 15.46
CA LYS A 15 1.33 -8.49 15.26
C LYS A 15 1.88 -9.74 14.57
N GLY A 16 3.21 -9.87 14.45
CA GLY A 16 3.85 -10.97 13.74
C GLY A 16 3.72 -10.90 12.22
N GLN A 17 3.37 -9.74 11.67
CA GLN A 17 3.20 -9.55 10.23
C GLN A 17 4.48 -8.97 9.61
N THR A 18 4.72 -9.27 8.34
CA THR A 18 5.76 -8.66 7.52
C THR A 18 5.15 -8.07 6.27
N VAL A 19 5.65 -6.90 5.86
CA VAL A 19 5.14 -6.24 4.67
C VAL A 19 5.61 -6.93 3.39
N VAL A 20 6.77 -7.58 3.40
CA VAL A 20 7.26 -8.41 2.28
C VAL A 20 6.30 -9.59 2.03
N ASN A 21 5.82 -10.26 3.09
CA ASN A 21 4.80 -11.30 2.95
C ASN A 21 3.49 -10.76 2.37
N SER A 22 3.05 -9.61 2.85
CA SER A 22 1.82 -8.97 2.35
C SER A 22 1.94 -8.61 0.86
N ALA A 23 3.08 -8.05 0.44
CA ALA A 23 3.37 -7.72 -0.95
C ALA A 23 3.43 -8.95 -1.85
N ALA A 24 4.12 -10.01 -1.41
CA ALA A 24 4.16 -11.28 -2.12
C ALA A 24 2.75 -11.87 -2.31
N TYR A 25 1.92 -11.81 -1.26
CA TYR A 25 0.56 -12.32 -1.28
C TYR A 25 -0.34 -11.57 -2.26
N ILE A 26 -0.38 -10.23 -2.21
CA ILE A 26 -1.27 -9.47 -3.09
C ILE A 26 -0.82 -9.54 -4.56
N SER A 27 0.49 -9.61 -4.81
CA SER A 27 1.05 -9.66 -6.17
C SER A 27 1.13 -11.07 -6.76
N GLY A 28 0.93 -12.13 -5.97
CA GLY A 28 1.13 -13.50 -6.43
C GLY A 28 2.58 -13.80 -6.78
N GLN A 29 3.53 -13.15 -6.15
CA GLN A 29 4.97 -13.29 -6.45
C GLN A 29 5.72 -14.05 -5.36
N LYS A 30 6.95 -14.43 -5.69
CA LYS A 30 7.93 -14.96 -4.75
C LYS A 30 8.89 -13.85 -4.37
N LEU A 31 8.93 -13.48 -3.09
CA LEU A 31 9.79 -12.43 -2.56
C LEU A 31 10.60 -12.94 -1.37
N TYR A 32 11.86 -12.52 -1.29
CA TYR A 32 12.74 -12.80 -0.16
C TYR A 32 12.66 -11.66 0.86
N ASN A 33 12.55 -12.01 2.14
CA ASN A 33 12.52 -11.06 3.24
C ASN A 33 13.86 -11.06 3.96
N ASP A 34 14.64 -10.01 3.79
CA ASP A 34 15.96 -9.84 4.38
C ASP A 34 15.93 -9.79 5.92
N TYR A 35 14.87 -9.16 6.47
CA TYR A 35 14.75 -8.97 7.92
C TYR A 35 14.58 -10.28 8.68
N TYR A 36 13.85 -11.24 8.10
CA TYR A 36 13.60 -12.55 8.71
C TYR A 36 14.39 -13.68 8.08
N GLY A 37 15.14 -13.45 6.99
CA GLY A 37 15.87 -14.49 6.25
C GLY A 37 14.93 -15.54 5.64
N GLN A 38 13.76 -15.13 5.16
CA GLN A 38 12.68 -16.03 4.78
C GLN A 38 12.12 -15.68 3.40
N THR A 39 11.83 -16.72 2.60
CA THR A 39 11.13 -16.54 1.31
C THR A 39 9.63 -16.73 1.48
N HIS A 40 8.86 -15.82 0.90
CA HIS A 40 7.41 -15.91 0.74
C HIS A 40 7.07 -16.20 -0.71
N ASP A 41 6.44 -17.33 -0.99
CA ASP A 41 6.14 -17.79 -2.36
C ASP A 41 4.65 -17.97 -2.56
N TYR A 42 4.07 -17.09 -3.36
CA TYR A 42 2.66 -17.10 -3.76
C TYR A 42 2.47 -17.24 -5.28
N THR A 43 3.47 -17.78 -5.99
CA THR A 43 3.42 -17.95 -7.46
C THR A 43 2.31 -18.90 -7.94
N LYS A 44 1.77 -19.73 -7.03
CA LYS A 44 0.62 -20.59 -7.32
C LYS A 44 -0.73 -19.93 -7.09
N LYS A 45 -0.75 -18.67 -6.60
CA LYS A 45 -1.99 -17.92 -6.39
C LYS A 45 -2.60 -17.54 -7.73
N SER A 46 -3.87 -17.91 -7.94
CA SER A 46 -4.66 -17.50 -9.10
C SER A 46 -5.41 -16.20 -8.84
N GLY A 47 -5.93 -15.60 -9.91
CA GLY A 47 -6.82 -14.44 -9.84
C GLY A 47 -6.12 -13.09 -9.72
N VAL A 48 -4.79 -13.02 -9.67
CA VAL A 48 -4.03 -11.78 -9.79
C VAL A 48 -3.89 -11.46 -11.27
N ILE A 49 -4.49 -10.37 -11.73
CA ILE A 49 -4.58 -10.03 -13.16
C ILE A 49 -3.72 -8.84 -13.55
N PHE A 50 -3.40 -7.96 -12.60
CA PHE A 50 -2.53 -6.81 -12.84
C PHE A 50 -1.80 -6.42 -11.57
N THR A 51 -0.53 -6.02 -11.71
CA THR A 51 0.25 -5.45 -10.60
C THR A 51 1.17 -4.35 -11.08
N GLU A 52 1.29 -3.27 -10.32
CA GLU A 52 2.17 -2.15 -10.64
C GLU A 52 2.66 -1.45 -9.36
N ILE A 53 3.92 -1.02 -9.35
CA ILE A 53 4.41 -0.07 -8.35
C ILE A 53 4.31 1.34 -8.94
N LEU A 54 3.47 2.17 -8.32
CA LEU A 54 3.29 3.57 -8.69
C LEU A 54 4.10 4.47 -7.75
N THR A 55 4.89 5.35 -8.32
CA THR A 55 5.78 6.23 -7.55
C THR A 55 5.68 7.67 -8.03
N PRO A 56 5.89 8.66 -7.13
CA PRO A 56 6.23 10.02 -7.53
C PRO A 56 7.50 10.05 -8.40
N GLU A 57 7.62 11.03 -9.29
CA GLU A 57 8.73 11.14 -10.26
C GLU A 57 10.11 11.22 -9.62
N TYR A 58 10.20 11.84 -8.44
CA TYR A 58 11.46 11.98 -7.70
C TYR A 58 11.91 10.73 -6.95
N VAL A 59 11.09 9.68 -6.93
CA VAL A 59 11.44 8.41 -6.27
C VAL A 59 12.44 7.63 -7.13
N PRO A 60 13.55 7.14 -6.55
CA PRO A 60 14.53 6.37 -7.30
C PRO A 60 13.93 5.11 -7.94
N LYS A 61 14.26 4.87 -9.21
CA LYS A 61 13.74 3.75 -10.01
C LYS A 61 13.89 2.38 -9.33
N ARG A 62 14.92 2.18 -8.49
CA ARG A 62 15.10 0.93 -7.72
C ARG A 62 13.92 0.59 -6.81
N LEU A 63 13.15 1.60 -6.36
CA LEU A 63 11.95 1.41 -5.54
C LEU A 63 10.70 1.05 -6.35
N SER A 64 10.82 0.94 -7.68
CA SER A 64 9.79 0.30 -8.52
C SER A 64 9.96 -1.21 -8.58
N ASP A 65 11.03 -1.77 -8.00
CA ASP A 65 11.17 -3.20 -7.75
C ASP A 65 10.52 -3.56 -6.40
N ARG A 66 9.60 -4.51 -6.40
CA ARG A 66 8.76 -4.85 -5.25
C ARG A 66 9.56 -5.40 -4.08
N GLU A 67 10.49 -6.31 -4.33
CA GLU A 67 11.31 -6.90 -3.29
C GLU A 67 12.22 -5.84 -2.64
N THR A 68 12.86 -5.02 -3.44
CA THR A 68 13.69 -3.89 -2.98
C THR A 68 12.89 -2.90 -2.14
N LEU A 69 11.72 -2.48 -2.63
CA LEU A 69 10.84 -1.54 -1.93
C LEU A 69 10.49 -2.03 -0.52
N TRP A 70 9.96 -3.25 -0.44
CA TRP A 70 9.41 -3.72 0.81
C TRP A 70 10.48 -4.16 1.82
N ASN A 71 11.63 -4.64 1.37
CA ASN A 71 12.79 -4.85 2.24
C ASN A 71 13.36 -3.53 2.77
N GLU A 72 13.35 -2.47 1.96
CA GLU A 72 13.78 -1.15 2.44
C GLU A 72 12.82 -0.57 3.49
N VAL A 73 11.51 -0.77 3.34
CA VAL A 73 10.50 -0.40 4.35
C VAL A 73 10.73 -1.18 5.66
N GLU A 74 10.95 -2.50 5.60
CA GLU A 74 11.29 -3.30 6.78
C GLU A 74 12.55 -2.78 7.49
N LYS A 75 13.58 -2.41 6.73
CA LYS A 75 14.86 -1.94 7.24
C LYS A 75 14.78 -0.56 7.89
N VAL A 76 13.98 0.34 7.33
CA VAL A 76 13.81 1.71 7.85
C VAL A 76 13.04 1.72 9.17
N GLU A 77 12.14 0.77 9.37
CA GLU A 77 11.32 0.65 10.55
C GLU A 77 12.00 -0.19 11.64
N LYS A 78 12.73 0.48 12.53
CA LYS A 78 13.61 -0.18 13.52
C LYS A 78 12.89 -0.83 14.70
N SER A 79 11.68 -0.36 15.05
CA SER A 79 10.95 -0.86 16.22
C SER A 79 10.41 -2.27 16.00
N LYS A 80 10.48 -3.11 17.03
CA LYS A 80 9.84 -4.44 17.04
C LYS A 80 8.30 -4.35 16.99
N GLN A 81 7.71 -3.20 17.30
CA GLN A 81 6.28 -2.91 17.23
C GLN A 81 5.92 -2.03 16.02
N ALA A 82 6.82 -1.92 15.04
CA ALA A 82 6.63 -0.99 13.94
C ALA A 82 5.37 -1.30 13.14
N GLN A 83 4.64 -0.25 12.82
CA GLN A 83 3.66 -0.21 11.76
C GLN A 83 4.43 0.01 10.46
N LEU A 84 4.22 -0.86 9.46
CA LEU A 84 5.03 -0.94 8.24
C LEU A 84 4.31 -0.30 7.05
N ALA A 85 3.04 -0.62 6.87
CA ALA A 85 2.24 -0.18 5.74
C ALA A 85 0.75 -0.09 6.09
N TYR A 86 0.02 0.69 5.29
CA TYR A 86 -1.43 0.56 5.16
C TYR A 86 -1.74 -0.41 4.04
N SER A 87 -2.74 -1.27 4.28
CA SER A 87 -3.28 -2.20 3.30
C SER A 87 -4.75 -1.88 3.09
N PHE A 88 -5.11 -1.56 1.86
CA PHE A 88 -6.47 -1.30 1.45
C PHE A 88 -6.97 -2.46 0.59
N ASP A 89 -8.25 -2.75 0.71
CA ASP A 89 -8.98 -3.70 -0.11
C ASP A 89 -10.26 -3.01 -0.58
N ILE A 90 -10.38 -2.81 -1.88
CA ILE A 90 -11.37 -1.92 -2.49
C ILE A 90 -12.06 -2.64 -3.65
N ALA A 91 -13.40 -2.75 -3.58
CA ALA A 91 -14.19 -3.34 -4.66
C ALA A 91 -14.10 -2.53 -5.95
N LEU A 92 -14.11 -3.25 -7.06
CA LEU A 92 -14.24 -2.73 -8.41
C LEU A 92 -15.66 -3.03 -8.96
N GLN A 93 -15.95 -2.51 -10.12
CA GLN A 93 -17.28 -2.60 -10.72
C GLN A 93 -17.37 -3.81 -11.66
N ASN A 94 -18.40 -4.64 -11.48
CA ASN A 94 -18.68 -5.77 -12.38
C ASN A 94 -19.17 -5.32 -13.76
N GLU A 95 -19.68 -4.11 -13.84
CA GLU A 95 -20.21 -3.52 -15.08
C GLU A 95 -19.15 -2.97 -16.01
N LEU A 96 -17.92 -2.80 -15.50
CA LEU A 96 -16.78 -2.30 -16.28
C LEU A 96 -15.97 -3.48 -16.83
N THR A 97 -15.31 -3.24 -17.96
CA THR A 97 -14.32 -4.17 -18.49
C THR A 97 -13.11 -4.26 -17.56
N LEU A 98 -12.28 -5.27 -17.76
CA LEU A 98 -11.04 -5.44 -17.01
C LEU A 98 -10.11 -4.22 -17.17
N GLU A 99 -9.94 -3.75 -18.38
CA GLU A 99 -9.10 -2.59 -18.71
C GLU A 99 -9.61 -1.32 -18.02
N GLU A 100 -10.91 -1.08 -18.06
CA GLU A 100 -11.53 0.08 -17.38
C GLU A 100 -11.34 0.00 -15.87
N ASN A 101 -11.48 -1.17 -15.27
CA ASN A 101 -11.24 -1.39 -13.84
C ASN A 101 -9.77 -1.18 -13.45
N ILE A 102 -8.82 -1.62 -14.29
CA ILE A 102 -7.38 -1.37 -14.08
C ILE A 102 -7.10 0.14 -14.13
N GLU A 103 -7.60 0.84 -15.14
CA GLU A 103 -7.39 2.30 -15.24
C GLU A 103 -8.05 3.07 -14.09
N LEU A 104 -9.23 2.66 -13.66
CA LEU A 104 -9.91 3.23 -12.47
C LEU A 104 -9.05 3.05 -11.21
N ALA A 105 -8.52 1.86 -10.96
CA ALA A 105 -7.64 1.58 -9.83
C ALA A 105 -6.34 2.39 -9.90
N ARG A 106 -5.74 2.50 -11.09
CA ARG A 106 -4.52 3.30 -11.32
C ARG A 106 -4.77 4.79 -11.09
N ALA A 107 -5.86 5.33 -11.64
CA ALA A 107 -6.25 6.74 -11.45
C ALA A 107 -6.47 7.05 -9.97
N PHE A 108 -7.23 6.21 -9.26
CA PHE A 108 -7.43 6.32 -7.82
C PHE A 108 -6.11 6.35 -7.05
N CYS A 109 -5.19 5.42 -7.35
CA CYS A 109 -3.89 5.36 -6.69
C CYS A 109 -3.03 6.60 -6.97
N ARG A 110 -3.02 7.10 -8.21
CA ARG A 110 -2.28 8.31 -8.58
C ARG A 110 -2.81 9.55 -7.86
N GLU A 111 -4.12 9.73 -7.83
CA GLU A 111 -4.75 10.92 -7.24
C GLU A 111 -4.70 10.90 -5.70
N GLN A 112 -4.98 9.74 -5.10
CA GLN A 112 -5.15 9.67 -3.65
C GLN A 112 -3.84 9.45 -2.89
N PHE A 113 -2.83 8.84 -3.51
CA PHE A 113 -1.58 8.48 -2.85
C PHE A 113 -0.35 9.12 -3.51
N VAL A 114 -0.13 8.86 -4.81
CA VAL A 114 1.10 9.29 -5.50
C VAL A 114 1.21 10.81 -5.55
N ALA A 115 0.12 11.52 -5.83
CA ALA A 115 0.07 12.98 -5.82
C ALA A 115 0.39 13.60 -4.44
N ARG A 116 0.32 12.79 -3.38
CA ARG A 116 0.66 13.19 -1.99
C ARG A 116 2.04 12.69 -1.55
N GLY A 117 2.86 12.21 -2.47
CA GLY A 117 4.22 11.76 -2.21
C GLY A 117 4.33 10.30 -1.72
N MET A 118 3.26 9.51 -1.82
CA MET A 118 3.26 8.11 -1.39
C MET A 118 3.64 7.18 -2.55
N ILE A 119 4.40 6.13 -2.23
CA ILE A 119 4.61 4.99 -3.13
C ILE A 119 3.43 4.02 -2.92
N VAL A 120 2.97 3.39 -4.00
CA VAL A 120 1.86 2.45 -3.98
C VAL A 120 2.25 1.15 -4.67
N ASP A 121 2.01 0.05 -4.01
CA ASP A 121 1.99 -1.28 -4.62
C ASP A 121 0.54 -1.66 -4.88
N LEU A 122 0.14 -1.64 -6.16
CA LEU A 122 -1.19 -1.92 -6.66
C LEU A 122 -1.25 -3.36 -7.17
N ALA A 123 -2.29 -4.09 -6.76
CA ALA A 123 -2.63 -5.39 -7.33
C ALA A 123 -4.13 -5.47 -7.59
N VAL A 124 -4.52 -5.83 -8.81
CA VAL A 124 -5.93 -6.02 -9.21
C VAL A 124 -6.20 -7.51 -9.32
N HIS A 125 -7.31 -7.93 -8.70
CA HIS A 125 -7.75 -9.32 -8.68
C HIS A 125 -9.11 -9.44 -9.34
N GLU A 126 -9.30 -10.50 -10.12
CA GLU A 126 -10.58 -10.75 -10.81
C GLU A 126 -11.70 -11.17 -9.87
N GLY A 127 -11.36 -11.76 -8.72
CA GLY A 127 -12.33 -12.13 -7.69
C GLY A 127 -13.44 -13.07 -8.16
N LYS A 128 -13.14 -14.01 -9.06
CA LYS A 128 -14.13 -14.96 -9.57
C LYS A 128 -14.80 -15.72 -8.45
N SER A 129 -16.14 -15.71 -8.46
CA SER A 129 -16.92 -16.54 -7.56
C SER A 129 -16.73 -18.02 -7.89
N LYS A 130 -16.71 -18.84 -6.84
CA LYS A 130 -16.73 -20.31 -6.98
C LYS A 130 -18.15 -20.84 -7.13
N ASN A 131 -19.15 -20.00 -6.88
CA ASN A 131 -20.57 -20.30 -7.01
C ASN A 131 -21.12 -19.50 -8.19
N GLU A 132 -21.69 -20.19 -9.19
CA GLU A 132 -22.27 -19.57 -10.39
C GLU A 132 -23.45 -18.63 -10.09
N ASP A 133 -24.12 -18.84 -8.95
CA ASP A 133 -25.23 -18.00 -8.49
C ASP A 133 -24.77 -16.69 -7.80
N GLU A 134 -23.48 -16.55 -7.53
CA GLU A 134 -22.92 -15.38 -6.88
C GLU A 134 -22.12 -14.52 -7.89
N PRO A 135 -22.26 -13.19 -7.86
CA PRO A 135 -21.50 -12.32 -8.75
C PRO A 135 -20.00 -12.39 -8.44
N ASP A 136 -19.18 -12.21 -9.46
CA ASP A 136 -17.76 -11.98 -9.29
C ASP A 136 -17.54 -10.72 -8.40
N ASN A 137 -16.46 -10.73 -7.66
CA ASN A 137 -16.06 -9.64 -6.79
C ASN A 137 -14.68 -9.10 -7.22
N PRO A 138 -14.59 -8.42 -8.38
CA PRO A 138 -13.36 -7.79 -8.79
C PRO A 138 -12.97 -6.73 -7.76
N HIS A 139 -11.71 -6.71 -7.37
CA HIS A 139 -11.21 -5.81 -6.35
C HIS A 139 -9.73 -5.50 -6.57
N PHE A 140 -9.26 -4.43 -5.95
CA PHE A 140 -7.85 -4.13 -5.95
C PHE A 140 -7.32 -3.92 -4.54
N HIS A 141 -6.09 -4.33 -4.36
CA HIS A 141 -5.32 -4.09 -3.16
C HIS A 141 -4.35 -2.92 -3.38
N VAL A 142 -4.26 -2.07 -2.38
CA VAL A 142 -3.22 -1.04 -2.29
C VAL A 142 -2.40 -1.31 -1.05
N LEU A 143 -1.10 -1.49 -1.21
CA LEU A 143 -0.16 -1.52 -0.10
C LEU A 143 0.71 -0.27 -0.19
N ALA A 144 0.67 0.57 0.84
CA ALA A 144 1.39 1.85 0.87
C ALA A 144 2.24 1.96 2.13
N PRO A 145 3.55 2.29 2.03
CA PRO A 145 4.38 2.56 3.21
C PRO A 145 3.78 3.67 4.06
N ILE A 146 3.91 3.57 5.38
CA ILE A 146 3.41 4.63 6.28
C ILE A 146 4.22 5.93 6.13
N ARG A 147 5.49 5.82 5.72
CA ARG A 147 6.35 6.98 5.46
C ARG A 147 6.26 7.38 4.00
N PRO A 148 6.04 8.66 3.69
CA PRO A 148 6.26 9.15 2.33
C PRO A 148 7.76 9.12 1.99
N PHE A 149 8.08 8.95 0.72
CA PHE A 149 9.42 9.22 0.22
C PHE A 149 9.53 10.71 -0.14
N THR A 150 10.61 11.36 0.25
CA THR A 150 10.77 12.80 0.08
C THR A 150 11.59 13.16 -1.16
N GLU A 151 11.41 14.35 -1.70
CA GLU A 151 12.23 14.91 -2.79
C GLU A 151 13.72 14.98 -2.44
N LYS A 152 14.06 14.94 -1.14
CA LYS A 152 15.45 14.89 -0.64
C LYS A 152 16.08 13.50 -0.78
N GLY A 153 15.38 12.54 -1.37
CA GLY A 153 15.90 11.18 -1.59
C GLY A 153 15.91 10.28 -0.34
N SER A 154 15.05 10.55 0.62
CA SER A 154 14.98 9.80 1.88
C SER A 154 13.53 9.53 2.33
N TRP A 155 13.34 8.55 3.18
CA TRP A 155 12.06 8.32 3.84
C TRP A 155 11.72 9.44 4.80
N GLY A 156 10.51 9.97 4.71
CA GLY A 156 9.98 11.02 5.56
C GLY A 156 9.54 10.50 6.94
N ASN A 157 8.98 11.39 7.73
CA ASN A 157 8.43 11.05 9.04
C ASN A 157 7.02 10.45 8.91
N LYS A 158 6.65 9.54 9.82
CA LYS A 158 5.28 8.98 9.90
C LYS A 158 4.22 10.02 10.26
N GLN A 159 4.64 11.10 10.92
CA GLN A 159 3.75 12.15 11.41
C GLN A 159 4.35 13.50 11.05
N LYS A 160 3.49 14.40 10.59
CA LYS A 160 3.79 15.83 10.48
C LYS A 160 3.18 16.50 11.71
N ARG A 161 4.00 17.20 12.48
CA ARG A 161 3.49 18.02 13.57
C ARG A 161 3.10 19.38 13.00
N GLU A 162 1.84 19.73 13.14
CA GLU A 162 1.33 21.07 12.88
C GLU A 162 0.96 21.69 14.22
N TYR A 163 1.38 22.93 14.42
CA TYR A 163 1.06 23.67 15.63
C TYR A 163 -0.09 24.62 15.33
N VAL A 164 -1.05 24.67 16.24
CA VAL A 164 -2.03 25.75 16.23
C VAL A 164 -1.30 27.02 16.63
N LEU A 165 -1.44 28.05 15.81
CA LEU A 165 -0.83 29.34 16.03
C LEU A 165 -1.89 30.35 16.47
N ASP A 166 -1.52 31.30 17.33
CA ASP A 166 -2.34 32.47 17.64
C ASP A 166 -2.29 33.49 16.50
N GLU A 167 -3.01 34.60 16.66
CA GLU A 167 -3.08 35.68 15.68
C GLU A 167 -1.73 36.34 15.39
N ASP A 168 -0.78 36.24 16.34
CA ASP A 168 0.59 36.76 16.25
C ASP A 168 1.58 35.74 15.69
N GLY A 169 1.12 34.51 15.33
CA GLY A 169 1.95 33.44 14.77
C GLY A 169 2.73 32.64 15.82
N ASN A 170 2.43 32.78 17.11
CA ASN A 170 3.04 32.00 18.18
C ASN A 170 2.28 30.69 18.39
N ARG A 171 2.99 29.67 18.85
CA ARG A 171 2.35 28.38 19.19
C ARG A 171 1.44 28.52 20.38
N ILE A 172 0.18 28.12 20.19
CA ILE A 172 -0.74 27.94 21.32
C ILE A 172 -0.30 26.68 22.08
N LYS A 173 0.08 26.84 23.34
CA LYS A 173 0.40 25.72 24.23
C LYS A 173 -0.84 25.31 24.99
N ASP A 174 -1.09 24.00 25.10
CA ASP A 174 -2.12 23.50 25.99
C ASP A 174 -1.68 23.58 27.48
N ALA A 175 -2.58 23.27 28.38
CA ALA A 175 -2.32 23.36 29.85
C ALA A 175 -1.24 22.38 30.33
N LYS A 176 -0.64 21.57 29.45
CA LYS A 176 0.43 20.63 29.80
C LYS A 176 1.81 21.05 29.23
N GLY A 177 1.92 22.18 28.57
CA GLY A 177 3.16 22.83 28.09
C GLY A 177 3.39 22.76 26.58
#